data_679fe746c405b375017554539c316754
#
_entry.id   679fe746c405b375017554539c316754
#
_cell.length_a   1.000
_cell.length_b   1.000
_cell.length_c   1.000
_cell.angle_alpha   90.00
_cell.angle_beta   90.00
_cell.angle_gamma   90.00
#
_symmetry.space_group_name_H-M   'P 1'
#
loop_
_entity.id
_entity.type
_entity.pdbx_description
1 polymer ?
#
loop_
_entity_poly.entity_id
_entity_poly.type
_entity_poly.pdbx_seq_one_letter_code
_entity_poly.pdbx_strand_id
1 'polypeptide(L)'
;RDGKIYSLPKKLPLRPTVCGNGLYINQDWLDNLGLEAPKTLDELTDVLLAFAKEDADGDGDPTNEIGLTNNAGTNLQADCQHILSVWGCMVSRNTNYMGLNNDGEAVFVPAQENYKEAVKWMHMLWENGVLDPEYFTQDTSSVTAKLQAEGGSKVGIISAWTADSEAGQNADQYSLMEAVEGYNDIHYVECATASLDITDR
;
A
#
# COMPACT_ATOMS: atom_id res chain seq x y z
N ARG A 1 29.65 11.35 26.92
CA ARG A 1 29.30 12.28 25.83
C ARG A 1 30.22 13.51 25.98
N ASP A 2 30.73 14.04 24.90
CA ASP A 2 31.73 15.10 24.88
C ASP A 2 31.14 16.54 24.91
N GLY A 3 29.82 16.66 25.08
CA GLY A 3 29.10 17.93 25.16
C GLY A 3 28.94 18.68 23.83
N LYS A 4 29.27 18.03 22.71
CA LYS A 4 29.16 18.66 21.38
C LYS A 4 27.86 18.31 20.69
N ILE A 5 27.33 19.25 19.90
CA ILE A 5 26.17 19.08 19.05
C ILE A 5 26.66 18.70 17.67
N TYR A 6 26.34 17.46 17.21
CA TYR A 6 26.74 16.96 15.89
C TYR A 6 25.59 16.96 14.90
N SER A 7 24.33 17.09 15.36
CA SER A 7 23.14 17.19 14.52
C SER A 7 22.05 17.96 15.21
N LEU A 8 21.19 18.59 14.45
CA LEU A 8 19.95 19.20 14.95
C LEU A 8 18.80 18.23 14.71
N PRO A 9 17.94 17.99 15.71
CA PRO A 9 16.76 17.16 15.50
C PRO A 9 15.81 17.86 14.51
N LYS A 10 15.29 17.09 13.56
CA LYS A 10 14.23 17.55 12.68
C LYS A 10 12.89 17.08 13.24
N LYS A 11 12.04 18.03 13.63
CA LYS A 11 10.62 17.75 13.92
C LYS A 11 9.81 18.08 12.68
N LEU A 12 9.16 17.09 12.11
CA LEU A 12 8.19 17.29 11.03
C LEU A 12 6.80 17.38 11.65
N PRO A 13 6.19 18.58 11.71
CA PRO A 13 4.83 18.73 12.22
C PRO A 13 3.80 18.34 11.15
N LEU A 14 4.12 17.29 10.40
CA LEU A 14 3.25 16.79 9.34
C LEU A 14 2.33 15.75 9.93
N ARG A 15 1.13 15.84 9.47
CA ARG A 15 0.01 15.01 9.84
C ARG A 15 0.33 13.56 10.04
N PRO A 16 -0.59 13.01 10.70
CA PRO A 16 -0.32 12.56 12.03
C PRO A 16 1.08 12.04 12.03
N THR A 17 1.91 12.56 12.89
CA THR A 17 3.37 12.33 12.97
C THR A 17 3.80 10.85 13.00
N VAL A 18 2.87 9.95 12.76
CA VAL A 18 2.99 8.50 12.91
C VAL A 18 2.67 7.75 11.62
N CYS A 19 1.90 8.32 10.70
CA CYS A 19 1.55 7.66 9.44
C CYS A 19 2.34 8.28 8.29
N GLY A 20 3.25 7.51 7.72
CA GLY A 20 4.09 7.95 6.60
C GLY A 20 3.41 7.82 5.26
N ASN A 21 2.83 6.68 4.97
CA ASN A 21 2.12 6.39 3.74
C ASN A 21 0.66 6.05 4.01
N GLY A 22 -0.17 6.13 2.99
CA GLY A 22 -1.53 5.65 2.98
C GLY A 22 -1.78 4.81 1.74
N LEU A 23 -2.80 3.99 1.78
CA LEU A 23 -3.35 3.36 0.59
C LEU A 23 -4.34 4.32 -0.05
N TYR A 24 -4.15 4.56 -1.34
CA TYR A 24 -5.02 5.40 -2.15
C TYR A 24 -5.67 4.54 -3.23
N ILE A 25 -6.98 4.69 -3.38
CA ILE A 25 -7.78 3.97 -4.36
C ILE A 25 -8.23 4.92 -5.47
N ASN A 26 -8.21 4.46 -6.69
CA ASN A 26 -8.71 5.21 -7.82
C ASN A 26 -10.24 5.35 -7.73
N GLN A 27 -10.68 6.54 -7.38
CA GLN A 27 -12.10 6.86 -7.19
C GLN A 27 -12.85 6.88 -8.51
N ASP A 28 -12.22 7.38 -9.58
CA ASP A 28 -12.83 7.40 -10.91
C ASP A 28 -13.15 5.97 -11.38
N TRP A 29 -12.29 4.99 -11.07
CA TRP A 29 -12.54 3.59 -11.37
C TRP A 29 -13.70 2.99 -10.56
N LEU A 30 -13.80 3.34 -9.28
CA LEU A 30 -14.95 2.94 -8.47
C LEU A 30 -16.24 3.50 -9.04
N ASP A 31 -16.24 4.79 -9.41
CA ASP A 31 -17.41 5.49 -9.95
C ASP A 31 -17.82 4.92 -11.32
N ASN A 32 -16.85 4.62 -12.19
CA ASN A 32 -17.09 4.02 -13.51
C ASN A 32 -17.72 2.63 -13.41
N LEU A 33 -17.28 1.82 -12.46
CA LEU A 33 -17.83 0.47 -12.22
C LEU A 33 -19.06 0.48 -11.30
N GLY A 34 -19.41 1.62 -10.73
CA GLY A 34 -20.54 1.73 -9.78
C GLY A 34 -20.28 1.02 -8.45
N LEU A 35 -19.02 0.94 -8.03
CA LEU A 35 -18.59 0.31 -6.79
C LEU A 35 -18.43 1.34 -5.67
N GLU A 36 -18.65 0.91 -4.42
CA GLU A 36 -18.31 1.69 -3.24
C GLU A 36 -16.88 1.40 -2.77
N ALA A 37 -16.27 2.35 -2.05
CA ALA A 37 -14.97 2.12 -1.41
C ALA A 37 -15.07 0.95 -0.41
N PRO A 38 -14.12 0.00 -0.44
CA PRO A 38 -14.18 -1.21 0.37
C PRO A 38 -14.00 -0.90 1.85
N LYS A 39 -14.74 -1.60 2.70
CA LYS A 39 -14.71 -1.50 4.16
C LYS A 39 -14.18 -2.76 4.83
N THR A 40 -14.20 -3.88 4.11
CA THR A 40 -13.72 -5.19 4.57
C THR A 40 -12.69 -5.77 3.62
N LEU A 41 -11.95 -6.77 4.08
CA LEU A 41 -10.98 -7.50 3.25
C LEU A 41 -11.66 -8.20 2.05
N ASP A 42 -12.86 -8.73 2.25
CA ASP A 42 -13.61 -9.37 1.17
C ASP A 42 -14.04 -8.35 0.11
N GLU A 43 -14.59 -7.20 0.54
CA GLU A 43 -14.93 -6.11 -0.38
C GLU A 43 -13.69 -5.55 -1.11
N LEU A 44 -12.55 -5.42 -0.41
CA LEU A 44 -11.29 -5.02 -1.04
C LEU A 44 -10.85 -6.02 -2.10
N THR A 45 -11.02 -7.31 -1.84
CA THR A 45 -10.71 -8.37 -2.79
C THR A 45 -11.61 -8.28 -4.01
N ASP A 46 -12.91 -8.09 -3.82
CA ASP A 46 -13.88 -7.97 -4.91
C ASP A 46 -13.60 -6.74 -5.78
N VAL A 47 -13.31 -5.60 -5.17
CA VAL A 47 -12.92 -4.36 -5.88
C VAL A 47 -11.65 -4.58 -6.71
N LEU A 48 -10.62 -5.19 -6.12
CA LEU A 48 -9.36 -5.48 -6.84
C LEU A 48 -9.57 -6.42 -8.02
N LEU A 49 -10.45 -7.42 -7.86
CA LEU A 49 -10.80 -8.34 -8.96
C LEU A 49 -11.60 -7.64 -10.06
N ALA A 50 -12.51 -6.73 -9.70
CA ALA A 50 -13.25 -5.93 -10.67
C ALA A 50 -12.31 -5.01 -11.45
N PHE A 51 -11.41 -4.31 -10.77
CA PHE A 51 -10.41 -3.46 -11.41
C PHE A 51 -9.54 -4.18 -12.44
N ALA A 52 -9.24 -5.44 -12.22
CA ALA A 52 -8.39 -6.22 -13.12
C ALA A 52 -9.15 -6.95 -14.25
N LYS A 53 -10.48 -6.97 -14.23
CA LYS A 53 -11.29 -7.76 -15.17
C LYS A 53 -12.30 -6.94 -15.98
N GLU A 54 -12.56 -5.73 -15.54
CA GLU A 54 -13.53 -4.85 -16.18
C GLU A 54 -12.80 -3.60 -16.68
N ASP A 55 -13.40 -2.88 -17.61
CA ASP A 55 -12.90 -1.61 -18.16
C ASP A 55 -13.08 -0.52 -17.08
N ALA A 56 -12.16 -0.51 -16.11
CA ALA A 56 -12.28 0.33 -14.94
C ALA A 56 -11.94 1.79 -15.23
N ASP A 57 -11.02 2.06 -16.13
CA ASP A 57 -10.68 3.42 -16.54
C ASP A 57 -11.62 3.99 -17.63
N GLY A 58 -12.48 3.14 -18.22
CA GLY A 58 -13.49 3.53 -19.20
C GLY A 58 -12.93 3.86 -20.57
N ASP A 59 -11.73 3.40 -20.92
CA ASP A 59 -11.10 3.67 -22.22
C ASP A 59 -11.54 2.69 -23.32
N GLY A 60 -12.27 1.64 -22.96
CA GLY A 60 -12.80 0.62 -23.85
C GLY A 60 -11.91 -0.62 -23.99
N ASP A 61 -10.82 -0.73 -23.25
CA ASP A 61 -9.89 -1.87 -23.25
C ASP A 61 -9.72 -2.46 -21.84
N PRO A 62 -10.50 -3.47 -21.43
CA PRO A 62 -10.45 -4.05 -20.10
C PRO A 62 -9.20 -4.93 -19.84
N THR A 63 -8.13 -4.76 -20.59
CA THR A 63 -6.92 -5.58 -20.49
C THR A 63 -5.69 -4.79 -20.07
N ASN A 64 -5.82 -3.50 -19.90
CA ASN A 64 -4.71 -2.61 -19.59
C ASN A 64 -4.72 -2.09 -18.14
N GLU A 65 -5.73 -2.46 -17.35
CA GLU A 65 -5.85 -2.10 -15.96
C GLU A 65 -4.97 -2.96 -15.05
N ILE A 66 -4.37 -2.29 -14.07
CA ILE A 66 -3.54 -2.89 -13.04
C ILE A 66 -4.22 -2.66 -11.69
N GLY A 67 -4.76 -3.70 -11.05
CA GLY A 67 -5.41 -3.55 -9.75
C GLY A 67 -4.44 -3.04 -8.68
N LEU A 68 -3.22 -3.59 -8.65
CA LEU A 68 -2.20 -3.26 -7.66
C LEU A 68 -0.80 -3.32 -8.27
N THR A 69 -0.03 -2.26 -8.09
CA THR A 69 1.38 -2.20 -8.50
C THR A 69 2.33 -2.03 -7.32
N ASN A 70 3.62 -2.17 -7.57
CA ASN A 70 4.69 -2.04 -6.59
C ASN A 70 5.97 -1.50 -7.22
N ASN A 71 6.66 -0.63 -6.50
CA ASN A 71 7.96 -0.10 -6.90
C ASN A 71 9.10 -1.03 -6.43
N ALA A 72 9.44 -2.02 -7.24
CA ALA A 72 10.49 -2.99 -6.93
C ALA A 72 11.89 -2.39 -6.84
N GLY A 73 12.13 -1.27 -7.53
CA GLY A 73 13.46 -0.68 -7.65
C GLY A 73 13.96 0.03 -6.40
N THR A 74 13.07 0.61 -5.60
CA THR A 74 13.45 1.42 -4.43
C THR A 74 13.25 0.68 -3.12
N ASN A 75 12.21 -0.11 -2.99
CA ASN A 75 11.87 -0.70 -1.70
C ASN A 75 10.92 -1.90 -1.85
N LEU A 76 11.31 -2.87 -2.69
CA LEU A 76 10.52 -4.07 -3.02
C LEU A 76 9.71 -4.65 -1.84
N GLN A 77 10.20 -4.46 -0.63
CA GLN A 77 9.58 -4.99 0.58
C GLN A 77 8.64 -3.99 1.26
N ALA A 78 8.83 -2.69 1.09
CA ALA A 78 7.97 -1.71 1.73
C ALA A 78 6.59 -1.70 1.07
N ASP A 79 6.56 -1.65 -0.26
CA ASP A 79 5.33 -1.44 -1.00
C ASP A 79 4.44 -2.70 -1.03
N CYS A 80 5.03 -3.90 -1.17
CA CYS A 80 4.29 -5.15 -0.99
C CYS A 80 3.66 -5.30 0.40
N GLN A 81 4.27 -4.69 1.40
CA GLN A 81 3.88 -4.89 2.79
C GLN A 81 2.76 -3.99 3.23
N HIS A 82 2.57 -2.85 2.58
CA HIS A 82 1.50 -1.94 2.94
C HIS A 82 0.14 -2.60 2.75
N ILE A 83 -0.06 -3.29 1.63
CA ILE A 83 -1.31 -4.04 1.42
C ILE A 83 -1.43 -5.27 2.35
N LEU A 84 -0.31 -5.91 2.74
CA LEU A 84 -0.34 -7.07 3.64
C LEU A 84 -0.71 -6.71 5.08
N SER A 85 -0.74 -5.44 5.41
CA SER A 85 -1.15 -4.97 6.72
C SER A 85 -2.62 -5.20 7.03
N VAL A 86 -3.47 -5.32 6.01
CA VAL A 86 -4.87 -5.79 6.18
C VAL A 86 -4.94 -7.20 6.78
N TRP A 87 -3.82 -7.93 6.76
CA TRP A 87 -3.63 -9.22 7.41
C TRP A 87 -2.91 -9.11 8.77
N GLY A 88 -2.66 -7.91 9.26
CA GLY A 88 -1.84 -7.68 10.44
C GLY A 88 -0.36 -7.99 10.25
N CYS A 89 0.10 -8.05 9.00
CA CYS A 89 1.45 -8.45 8.64
C CYS A 89 2.30 -7.25 8.23
N MET A 90 2.63 -6.39 9.18
CA MET A 90 3.61 -5.34 8.93
C MET A 90 5.03 -5.88 9.13
N VAL A 91 5.76 -6.05 8.05
CA VAL A 91 7.15 -6.47 8.08
C VAL A 91 8.05 -5.43 7.41
N SER A 92 9.18 -5.15 8.01
CA SER A 92 10.16 -4.22 7.49
C SER A 92 11.55 -4.83 7.55
N ARG A 93 12.35 -4.55 6.54
CA ARG A 93 13.77 -4.85 6.54
C ARG A 93 14.49 -4.18 7.72
N ASN A 94 14.02 -2.99 8.10
CA ASN A 94 14.60 -2.22 9.19
C ASN A 94 14.36 -2.86 10.57
N THR A 95 13.33 -3.71 10.70
CA THR A 95 13.04 -4.48 11.92
C THR A 95 13.52 -5.92 11.82
N ASN A 96 14.27 -6.31 10.78
CA ASN A 96 14.66 -7.68 10.48
C ASN A 96 13.45 -8.63 10.43
N TYR A 97 12.31 -8.14 9.91
CA TYR A 97 11.05 -8.88 9.83
C TYR A 97 10.44 -9.26 11.19
N MET A 98 10.90 -8.61 12.26
CA MET A 98 10.32 -8.77 13.59
C MET A 98 9.16 -7.80 13.76
N GLY A 99 8.11 -8.28 14.40
CA GLY A 99 6.93 -7.50 14.79
C GLY A 99 6.50 -7.85 16.21
N LEU A 100 5.37 -7.34 16.63
CA LEU A 100 4.73 -7.71 17.87
C LEU A 100 3.42 -8.44 17.56
N ASN A 101 3.13 -9.51 18.32
CA ASN A 101 1.82 -10.12 18.30
C ASN A 101 0.82 -9.33 19.19
N ASN A 102 -0.43 -9.78 19.26
CA ASN A 102 -1.46 -9.13 20.07
C ASN A 102 -1.16 -9.14 21.59
N ASP A 103 -0.30 -10.02 22.04
CA ASP A 103 0.15 -10.11 23.45
C ASP A 103 1.36 -9.20 23.73
N GLY A 104 1.87 -8.50 22.72
CA GLY A 104 3.04 -7.63 22.81
C GLY A 104 4.37 -8.39 22.80
N GLU A 105 4.38 -9.66 22.41
CA GLU A 105 5.58 -10.46 22.28
C GLU A 105 6.24 -10.25 20.91
N ALA A 106 7.58 -10.23 20.89
CA ALA A 106 8.33 -10.13 19.65
C ALA A 106 8.24 -11.44 18.86
N VAL A 107 7.76 -11.36 17.63
CA VAL A 107 7.61 -12.50 16.73
C VAL A 107 8.31 -12.25 15.39
N PHE A 108 8.78 -13.32 14.77
CA PHE A 108 9.22 -13.28 13.38
C PHE A 108 7.98 -13.39 12.49
N VAL A 109 7.57 -12.27 11.90
CA VAL A 109 6.29 -12.14 11.19
C VAL A 109 6.13 -13.15 10.04
N PRO A 110 7.15 -13.44 9.21
CA PRO A 110 7.01 -14.43 8.14
C PRO A 110 6.73 -15.86 8.61
N ALA A 111 6.91 -16.16 9.90
CA ALA A 111 6.59 -17.47 10.47
C ALA A 111 5.17 -17.55 11.08
N GLN A 112 4.40 -16.46 11.02
CA GLN A 112 3.05 -16.41 11.58
C GLN A 112 2.02 -16.95 10.58
N GLU A 113 0.93 -17.52 11.09
CA GLU A 113 -0.13 -18.09 10.25
C GLU A 113 -0.85 -17.01 9.40
N ASN A 114 -1.08 -15.83 9.97
CA ASN A 114 -1.66 -14.71 9.23
C ASN A 114 -0.79 -14.27 8.04
N TYR A 115 0.54 -14.33 8.15
CA TYR A 115 1.43 -14.04 7.03
C TYR A 115 1.30 -15.09 5.91
N LYS A 116 1.14 -16.34 6.27
CA LYS A 116 0.91 -17.43 5.30
C LYS A 116 -0.41 -17.23 4.56
N GLU A 117 -1.48 -16.83 5.26
CA GLU A 117 -2.77 -16.53 4.63
C GLU A 117 -2.67 -15.27 3.75
N ALA A 118 -1.94 -14.25 4.18
CA ALA A 118 -1.65 -13.06 3.37
C ALA A 118 -0.93 -13.42 2.05
N VAL A 119 0.05 -14.31 2.11
CA VAL A 119 0.78 -14.77 0.91
C VAL A 119 -0.13 -15.58 -0.02
N LYS A 120 -1.03 -16.41 0.51
CA LYS A 120 -2.03 -17.12 -0.30
C LYS A 120 -2.98 -16.14 -1.01
N TRP A 121 -3.41 -15.10 -0.30
CA TRP A 121 -4.25 -14.06 -0.88
C TRP A 121 -3.51 -13.32 -1.99
N MET A 122 -2.26 -12.92 -1.79
CA MET A 122 -1.43 -12.32 -2.84
C MET A 122 -1.24 -13.24 -4.05
N HIS A 123 -1.07 -14.54 -3.81
CA HIS A 123 -0.98 -15.53 -4.89
C HIS A 123 -2.30 -15.62 -5.68
N MET A 124 -3.43 -15.59 -4.99
CA MET A 124 -4.76 -15.55 -5.63
C MET A 124 -4.94 -14.28 -6.48
N LEU A 125 -4.52 -13.12 -5.97
CA LEU A 125 -4.53 -11.88 -6.75
C LEU A 125 -3.64 -11.97 -7.99
N TRP A 126 -2.44 -12.57 -7.86
CA TRP A 126 -1.55 -12.82 -9.00
C TRP A 126 -2.17 -13.72 -10.06
N GLU A 127 -2.75 -14.85 -9.66
CA GLU A 127 -3.42 -15.79 -10.59
C GLU A 127 -4.61 -15.16 -11.31
N ASN A 128 -5.24 -14.17 -10.72
CA ASN A 128 -6.37 -13.44 -11.31
C ASN A 128 -5.95 -12.19 -12.10
N GLY A 129 -4.64 -11.93 -12.26
CA GLY A 129 -4.14 -10.81 -13.05
C GLY A 129 -4.28 -9.44 -12.36
N VAL A 130 -4.58 -9.39 -11.06
CA VAL A 130 -4.73 -8.15 -10.31
C VAL A 130 -3.39 -7.43 -10.12
N LEU A 131 -2.31 -8.21 -9.92
CA LEU A 131 -0.99 -7.64 -9.71
C LEU A 131 -0.35 -7.30 -11.06
N ASP A 132 0.32 -6.16 -11.09
CA ASP A 132 1.16 -5.76 -12.21
C ASP A 132 2.06 -6.93 -12.66
N PRO A 133 2.10 -7.30 -13.95
CA PRO A 133 3.01 -8.35 -14.44
C PRO A 133 4.48 -8.10 -14.09
N GLU A 134 4.87 -6.84 -13.93
CA GLU A 134 6.23 -6.45 -13.54
C GLU A 134 6.39 -6.18 -12.04
N TYR A 135 5.40 -6.57 -11.22
CA TYR A 135 5.29 -6.28 -9.79
C TYR A 135 6.59 -6.47 -9.00
N PHE A 136 7.40 -7.47 -9.36
CA PHE A 136 8.64 -7.83 -8.67
C PHE A 136 9.92 -7.36 -9.38
N THR A 137 9.82 -6.74 -10.55
CA THR A 137 10.98 -6.48 -11.41
C THR A 137 11.11 -5.05 -11.89
N GLN A 138 10.00 -4.30 -11.91
CA GLN A 138 9.97 -2.93 -12.43
C GLN A 138 10.70 -1.95 -11.53
N ASP A 139 11.14 -0.86 -12.14
CA ASP A 139 11.75 0.27 -11.45
C ASP A 139 10.75 1.42 -11.23
N THR A 140 11.20 2.45 -10.54
CA THR A 140 10.39 3.66 -10.28
C THR A 140 9.89 4.33 -11.55
N SER A 141 10.70 4.32 -12.61
CA SER A 141 10.32 4.98 -13.88
C SER A 141 9.15 4.27 -14.54
N SER A 142 9.15 2.93 -14.52
CA SER A 142 8.06 2.11 -15.06
C SER A 142 6.76 2.31 -14.28
N VAL A 143 6.83 2.35 -12.95
CA VAL A 143 5.66 2.64 -12.10
C VAL A 143 5.12 4.04 -12.35
N THR A 144 6.01 5.04 -12.39
CA THR A 144 5.63 6.42 -12.66
C THR A 144 4.94 6.57 -14.03
N ALA A 145 5.42 5.87 -15.05
CA ALA A 145 4.82 5.90 -16.37
C ALA A 145 3.38 5.35 -16.39
N LYS A 146 3.11 4.33 -15.57
CA LYS A 146 1.77 3.73 -15.43
C LYS A 146 0.83 4.66 -14.64
N LEU A 147 1.34 5.27 -13.57
CA LEU A 147 0.56 6.17 -12.71
C LEU A 147 0.26 7.52 -13.36
N GLN A 148 1.20 8.04 -14.14
CA GLN A 148 1.12 9.36 -14.78
C GLN A 148 0.83 9.25 -16.27
N ALA A 149 0.20 8.17 -16.71
CA ALA A 149 -0.15 7.96 -18.11
C ALA A 149 -1.09 9.08 -18.61
N GLU A 150 -0.93 9.41 -19.90
CA GLU A 150 -1.84 10.35 -20.58
C GLU A 150 -3.23 9.71 -20.70
N GLY A 151 -4.26 10.44 -20.31
CA GLY A 151 -5.65 9.97 -20.34
C GLY A 151 -6.11 9.35 -19.00
N GLY A 152 -5.23 9.12 -18.06
CA GLY A 152 -5.55 8.62 -16.73
C GLY A 152 -4.55 7.59 -16.21
N SER A 153 -4.56 7.36 -14.92
CA SER A 153 -3.73 6.32 -14.29
C SER A 153 -4.20 4.93 -14.69
N LYS A 154 -3.24 4.03 -14.94
CA LYS A 154 -3.49 2.62 -15.24
C LYS A 154 -3.46 1.73 -14.00
N VAL A 155 -3.54 2.32 -12.81
CA VAL A 155 -3.40 1.60 -11.53
C VAL A 155 -4.58 1.91 -10.61
N GLY A 156 -5.17 0.87 -10.03
CA GLY A 156 -6.33 0.98 -9.14
C GLY A 156 -5.96 1.39 -7.71
N ILE A 157 -4.98 0.73 -7.10
CA ILE A 157 -4.56 1.01 -5.72
C ILE A 157 -3.05 1.25 -5.66
N ILE A 158 -2.67 2.31 -4.94
CA ILE A 158 -1.27 2.68 -4.70
C ILE A 158 -1.01 2.89 -3.21
N SER A 159 0.22 2.61 -2.79
CA SER A 159 0.74 3.04 -1.50
C SER A 159 1.63 4.26 -1.69
N ALA A 160 1.27 5.38 -1.08
CA ALA A 160 1.95 6.64 -1.30
C ALA A 160 1.97 7.51 -0.04
N TRP A 161 2.95 8.39 0.03
CA TRP A 161 2.96 9.49 1.01
C TRP A 161 1.79 10.45 0.79
N THR A 162 1.58 10.82 -0.46
CA THR A 162 0.38 11.51 -0.96
C THR A 162 0.13 11.03 -2.38
N ALA A 163 -1.11 11.11 -2.87
CA ALA A 163 -1.41 10.76 -4.26
C ALA A 163 -0.56 11.60 -5.24
N ASP A 164 -0.40 12.91 -4.96
CA ASP A 164 0.44 13.80 -5.79
C ASP A 164 1.88 13.32 -5.94
N SER A 165 2.46 12.69 -4.90
CA SER A 165 3.87 12.27 -4.93
C SER A 165 4.12 11.15 -5.93
N GLU A 166 3.13 10.31 -6.19
CA GLU A 166 3.25 9.14 -7.07
C GLU A 166 2.48 9.32 -8.38
N ALA A 167 1.21 9.70 -8.30
CA ALA A 167 0.33 9.80 -9.47
C ALA A 167 0.44 11.15 -10.21
N GLY A 168 1.07 12.17 -9.61
CA GLY A 168 1.35 13.44 -10.26
C GLY A 168 0.10 14.07 -10.86
N GLN A 169 0.05 14.21 -12.19
CA GLN A 169 -1.08 14.81 -12.90
C GLN A 169 -2.41 14.06 -12.74
N ASN A 170 -2.36 12.78 -12.39
CA ASN A 170 -3.54 11.93 -12.18
C ASN A 170 -3.90 11.79 -10.69
N ALA A 171 -3.31 12.60 -9.81
CA ALA A 171 -3.54 12.52 -8.37
C ALA A 171 -4.98 12.75 -7.95
N ASP A 172 -5.71 13.59 -8.68
CA ASP A 172 -7.12 13.89 -8.42
C ASP A 172 -8.04 12.68 -8.62
N GLN A 173 -7.58 11.64 -9.34
CA GLN A 173 -8.31 10.38 -9.48
C GLN A 173 -8.31 9.54 -8.20
N TYR A 174 -7.44 9.85 -7.24
CA TYR A 174 -7.21 9.03 -6.07
C TYR A 174 -7.79 9.61 -4.80
N SER A 175 -8.49 8.77 -4.04
CA SER A 175 -8.95 9.04 -2.69
C SER A 175 -8.18 8.21 -1.67
N LEU A 176 -7.90 8.80 -0.49
CA LEU A 176 -7.31 8.04 0.61
C LEU A 176 -8.31 6.99 1.10
N MET A 177 -7.89 5.74 1.13
CA MET A 177 -8.70 4.66 1.69
C MET A 177 -8.87 4.84 3.19
N GLU A 178 -10.09 4.60 3.68
CA GLU A 178 -10.32 4.37 5.10
C GLU A 178 -9.74 3.02 5.52
N ALA A 179 -9.52 2.86 6.83
CA ALA A 179 -9.07 1.59 7.35
C ALA A 179 -10.14 0.51 7.09
N VAL A 180 -9.76 -0.55 6.40
CA VAL A 180 -10.64 -1.70 6.18
C VAL A 180 -10.58 -2.65 7.38
N GLU A 181 -11.69 -3.34 7.65
CA GLU A 181 -11.72 -4.48 8.56
C GLU A 181 -11.02 -5.66 7.87
N GLY A 182 -9.82 -5.96 8.37
CA GLY A 182 -8.94 -6.97 7.81
C GLY A 182 -9.12 -8.34 8.45
N TYR A 183 -8.10 -9.19 8.30
CA TYR A 183 -8.09 -10.55 8.81
C TYR A 183 -8.23 -10.58 10.35
N ASN A 184 -9.19 -11.38 10.87
CA ASN A 184 -9.48 -11.52 12.31
C ASN A 184 -9.79 -10.17 13.00
N ASP A 185 -10.66 -9.36 12.42
CA ASP A 185 -11.11 -8.08 12.97
C ASP A 185 -9.97 -7.05 13.17
N ILE A 186 -8.86 -7.21 12.45
CA ILE A 186 -7.77 -6.24 12.47
C ILE A 186 -8.22 -4.99 11.71
N HIS A 187 -8.36 -3.87 12.41
CA HIS A 187 -8.53 -2.58 11.78
C HIS A 187 -7.16 -2.02 11.40
N TYR A 188 -6.92 -1.92 10.12
CA TYR A 188 -5.65 -1.46 9.61
C TYR A 188 -5.57 0.06 9.53
N VAL A 189 -4.54 0.58 10.17
CA VAL A 189 -4.01 1.92 9.90
C VAL A 189 -2.55 1.75 9.52
N GLU A 190 -2.19 2.10 8.30
CA GLU A 190 -0.79 2.10 7.90
C GLU A 190 0.01 3.10 8.73
N CYS A 191 1.05 2.61 9.39
CA CYS A 191 2.06 3.43 10.03
C CYS A 191 3.41 3.09 9.40
N ALA A 192 3.79 3.82 8.37
CA ALA A 192 5.16 3.75 7.89
C ALA A 192 6.06 4.51 8.86
N THR A 193 6.98 3.78 9.44
CA THR A 193 8.07 4.28 10.29
C THR A 193 7.60 5.23 11.40
N ALA A 194 7.32 4.68 12.56
CA ALA A 194 7.43 5.45 13.79
C ALA A 194 8.83 6.07 13.80
N SER A 195 8.95 7.33 13.44
CA SER A 195 10.12 8.10 13.83
C SER A 195 10.06 8.14 15.34
N LEU A 196 10.95 7.39 16.00
CA LEU A 196 11.12 7.47 17.43
C LEU A 196 11.31 8.96 17.75
N ASP A 197 10.31 9.55 18.38
CA ASP A 197 10.44 10.88 18.94
C ASP A 197 11.43 10.78 20.10
N ILE A 198 12.68 11.14 19.82
CA ILE A 198 13.77 11.08 20.80
C ILE A 198 13.69 12.28 21.76
N THR A 199 12.64 13.08 21.71
CA THR A 199 12.51 14.31 22.48
C THR A 199 11.96 14.09 23.89
N ASP A 200 11.45 12.90 24.23
CA ASP A 200 10.90 12.58 25.54
C ASP A 200 11.84 11.74 26.46
N ARG A 201 13.15 12.03 26.43
CA ARG A 201 14.10 11.49 27.45
C ARG A 201 15.01 12.55 27.99
#